data_c2be7ed757af1f69c3373a529971011c
#
_entry.id   c2be7ed757af1f69c3373a529971011c
#
_cell.length_a   1.000
_cell.length_b   1.000
_cell.length_c   1.000
_cell.angle_alpha   90.00
_cell.angle_beta   90.00
_cell.angle_gamma   90.00
#
_symmetry.space_group_name_H-M   'P 1'
#
loop_
_entity.id
_entity.type
_entity.pdbx_description
1 polymer ?
#
loop_
_entity_poly.entity_id
_entity_poly.type
_entity_poly.pdbx_seq_one_letter_code
_entity_poly.pdbx_strand_id
1 'polypeptide(L)'
;MAQQNHQTYMARAVQLARKGLYTTHPNPRVGCVIVKNDQVIGEGFHLKTGEGHAEVQALANLTESASGATAYVTLEPCSHHGRTPPCAGVLIKAGVTSVVYGMQDPNPEVAGNGLKMLEQASIEVIGPVMEAECRGLNPGFIKRMEEGLPFIRVKLAMSVDGRTAMESGESQWITGPAARQDVQRLRAQSSAIVTGIGSVIVDNPSMTVRIDPNDQEADTKTVRQPLRVILDTALSIPPESKILYPTNEVLVFCDEEEIEPDHLKTLQKKKVDVRFLPLADDGRLDLVEAMGQLADDGINEVLVETGAVLAGAFLDAGLVDELVIYMAPKLLGSEARPLVSLPLESMSDAVDLHLLDMTKVGQDIKLVYQPQYRDEGEDA
;
A
#
# COMPACT_ATOMS: atom_id res chain seq x y z
N MET A 1 -9.44 -1.61 35.04
CA MET A 1 -8.20 -2.45 35.06
C MET A 1 -8.17 -3.49 33.94
N ALA A 2 -9.15 -4.37 33.79
CA ALA A 2 -9.11 -5.39 32.69
C ALA A 2 -9.04 -4.77 31.29
N GLN A 3 -9.85 -3.76 30.99
CA GLN A 3 -9.85 -3.09 29.68
C GLN A 3 -8.52 -2.38 29.36
N GLN A 4 -7.85 -1.82 30.37
CA GLN A 4 -6.55 -1.16 30.24
C GLN A 4 -5.43 -2.18 29.92
N ASN A 5 -5.54 -3.41 30.42
CA ASN A 5 -4.60 -4.49 30.10
C ASN A 5 -4.80 -4.97 28.65
N HIS A 6 -6.04 -5.09 28.12
CA HIS A 6 -6.29 -5.48 26.73
C HIS A 6 -5.67 -4.49 25.74
N GLN A 7 -5.80 -3.18 25.97
CA GLN A 7 -5.16 -2.18 25.12
C GLN A 7 -3.64 -2.31 25.09
N THR A 8 -3.01 -2.57 26.25
CA THR A 8 -1.54 -2.72 26.33
C THR A 8 -1.03 -3.87 25.48
N TYR A 9 -1.66 -5.05 25.58
CA TYR A 9 -1.25 -6.21 24.80
C TYR A 9 -1.62 -6.11 23.32
N MET A 10 -2.76 -5.49 22.99
CA MET A 10 -3.11 -5.20 21.61
C MET A 10 -2.15 -4.19 20.97
N ALA A 11 -1.76 -3.12 21.69
CA ALA A 11 -0.75 -2.17 21.22
C ALA A 11 0.59 -2.87 20.92
N ARG A 12 0.96 -3.87 21.75
CA ARG A 12 2.14 -4.71 21.47
C ARG A 12 1.97 -5.54 20.21
N ALA A 13 0.81 -6.15 19.99
CA ALA A 13 0.50 -6.88 18.75
C ALA A 13 0.55 -5.97 17.52
N VAL A 14 0.05 -4.73 17.61
CA VAL A 14 0.17 -3.71 16.56
C VAL A 14 1.63 -3.39 16.24
N GLN A 15 2.49 -3.23 17.26
CA GLN A 15 3.93 -3.00 17.04
C GLN A 15 4.61 -4.18 16.33
N LEU A 16 4.21 -5.41 16.64
CA LEU A 16 4.71 -6.62 15.97
C LEU A 16 4.25 -6.67 14.51
N ALA A 17 2.97 -6.38 14.24
CA ALA A 17 2.42 -6.38 12.89
C ALA A 17 3.15 -5.41 11.95
N ARG A 18 3.58 -4.24 12.45
CA ARG A 18 4.37 -3.25 11.68
C ARG A 18 5.69 -3.80 11.13
N LYS A 19 6.26 -4.83 11.75
CA LYS A 19 7.48 -5.48 11.24
C LYS A 19 7.28 -6.18 9.89
N GLY A 20 6.03 -6.52 9.54
CA GLY A 20 5.66 -7.09 8.24
C GLY A 20 5.48 -6.07 7.12
N LEU A 21 5.73 -4.76 7.35
CA LEU A 21 5.42 -3.66 6.42
C LEU A 21 5.94 -3.88 5.00
N TYR A 22 7.12 -4.45 4.84
CA TYR A 22 7.79 -4.58 3.54
C TYR A 22 7.72 -5.99 2.93
N THR A 23 7.10 -6.96 3.62
CA THR A 23 7.30 -8.39 3.29
C THR A 23 6.00 -9.18 3.08
N THR A 24 4.89 -8.78 3.71
CA THR A 24 3.68 -9.62 3.79
C THR A 24 2.82 -9.64 2.54
N HIS A 25 2.94 -8.66 1.63
CA HIS A 25 2.07 -8.56 0.45
C HIS A 25 1.96 -9.91 -0.31
N PRO A 26 0.78 -10.31 -0.78
CA PRO A 26 -0.53 -9.63 -0.70
C PRO A 26 -1.30 -9.85 0.61
N ASN A 27 -0.72 -10.59 1.58
CA ASN A 27 -1.37 -10.86 2.85
C ASN A 27 -1.38 -9.63 3.77
N PRO A 28 -2.37 -9.51 4.69
CA PRO A 28 -2.39 -8.45 5.68
C PRO A 28 -1.24 -8.57 6.69
N ARG A 29 -0.85 -7.46 7.25
CA ARG A 29 0.11 -7.35 8.36
C ARG A 29 -0.63 -7.70 9.65
N VAL A 30 -0.23 -8.77 10.29
CA VAL A 30 -0.87 -9.27 11.52
C VAL A 30 0.19 -9.50 12.59
N GLY A 31 -0.15 -9.14 13.82
CA GLY A 31 0.65 -9.43 15.02
C GLY A 31 -0.16 -10.21 16.03
N CYS A 32 0.52 -11.07 16.78
CA CYS A 32 -0.08 -11.89 17.84
C CYS A 32 0.77 -11.87 19.09
N VAL A 33 0.10 -11.69 20.25
CA VAL A 33 0.72 -11.79 21.58
C VAL A 33 -0.07 -12.79 22.42
N ILE A 34 0.59 -13.74 23.04
CA ILE A 34 -0.03 -14.73 23.92
C ILE A 34 0.36 -14.39 25.36
N VAL A 35 -0.65 -14.24 26.23
CA VAL A 35 -0.50 -13.79 27.60
C VAL A 35 -1.10 -14.81 28.57
N LYS A 36 -0.38 -15.10 29.65
CA LYS A 36 -0.83 -15.97 30.73
C LYS A 36 -0.42 -15.37 32.06
N ASN A 37 -1.33 -15.29 33.02
CA ASN A 37 -1.08 -14.69 34.33
C ASN A 37 -0.43 -13.29 34.26
N ASP A 38 -0.94 -12.43 33.37
CA ASP A 38 -0.42 -11.09 33.07
C ASP A 38 1.03 -11.03 32.55
N GLN A 39 1.58 -12.16 32.11
CA GLN A 39 2.90 -12.25 31.48
C GLN A 39 2.79 -12.65 30.02
N VAL A 40 3.56 -11.99 29.17
CA VAL A 40 3.72 -12.38 27.75
C VAL A 40 4.54 -13.65 27.68
N ILE A 41 3.94 -14.72 27.16
CA ILE A 41 4.58 -16.04 27.02
C ILE A 41 4.92 -16.39 25.58
N GLY A 42 4.40 -15.65 24.59
CA GLY A 42 4.72 -15.85 23.18
C GLY A 42 4.35 -14.63 22.34
N GLU A 43 5.16 -14.33 21.34
CA GLU A 43 4.96 -13.22 20.41
C GLU A 43 5.24 -13.67 18.98
N GLY A 44 4.47 -13.17 18.03
CA GLY A 44 4.66 -13.44 16.61
C GLY A 44 4.05 -12.39 15.72
N PHE A 45 4.50 -12.35 14.49
CA PHE A 45 3.90 -11.56 13.43
C PHE A 45 4.00 -12.33 12.11
N HIS A 46 3.12 -12.00 11.16
CA HIS A 46 3.21 -12.56 9.81
C HIS A 46 4.43 -11.96 9.10
N LEU A 47 5.45 -12.77 8.85
CA LEU A 47 6.70 -12.31 8.28
C LEU A 47 6.61 -12.18 6.75
N LYS A 48 6.08 -13.20 6.08
CA LYS A 48 6.08 -13.27 4.61
C LYS A 48 4.98 -14.21 4.10
N THR A 49 4.40 -13.85 2.96
CA THR A 49 3.44 -14.72 2.25
C THR A 49 3.99 -16.13 2.02
N GLY A 50 3.19 -17.13 2.39
CA GLY A 50 3.54 -18.54 2.32
C GLY A 50 4.17 -19.11 3.60
N GLU A 51 4.53 -18.27 4.55
CA GLU A 51 4.99 -18.67 5.89
C GLU A 51 3.83 -18.68 6.91
N GLY A 52 4.12 -19.13 8.14
CA GLY A 52 3.14 -19.17 9.22
C GLY A 52 2.55 -17.80 9.55
N HIS A 53 1.26 -17.75 9.82
CA HIS A 53 0.58 -16.54 10.29
C HIS A 53 1.06 -16.14 11.69
N ALA A 54 0.68 -14.95 12.16
CA ALA A 54 1.14 -14.38 13.42
C ALA A 54 0.88 -15.28 14.62
N GLU A 55 -0.30 -15.93 14.64
CA GLU A 55 -0.69 -16.85 15.71
C GLU A 55 0.20 -18.09 15.75
N VAL A 56 0.52 -18.64 14.58
CA VAL A 56 1.43 -19.79 14.46
C VAL A 56 2.84 -19.43 14.93
N GLN A 57 3.32 -18.24 14.55
CA GLN A 57 4.61 -17.72 14.99
C GLN A 57 4.65 -17.48 16.51
N ALA A 58 3.58 -16.89 17.07
CA ALA A 58 3.48 -16.66 18.51
C ALA A 58 3.48 -17.96 19.29
N LEU A 59 2.76 -18.97 18.80
CA LEU A 59 2.74 -20.31 19.40
C LEU A 59 4.09 -21.06 19.28
N ALA A 60 4.83 -20.83 18.19
CA ALA A 60 6.16 -21.40 18.02
C ALA A 60 7.20 -20.79 18.99
N ASN A 61 6.96 -19.56 19.44
CA ASN A 61 7.85 -18.81 20.33
C ASN A 61 7.41 -18.87 21.81
N LEU A 62 6.56 -19.81 22.18
CA LEU A 62 6.09 -19.96 23.57
C LEU A 62 7.23 -20.29 24.54
N THR A 63 7.21 -19.64 25.70
CA THR A 63 8.10 -19.96 26.84
C THR A 63 7.49 -20.98 27.79
N GLU A 64 6.15 -21.15 27.73
CA GLU A 64 5.40 -22.17 28.49
C GLU A 64 4.12 -22.54 27.72
N SER A 65 3.32 -23.48 28.25
CA SER A 65 2.08 -23.96 27.63
C SER A 65 1.05 -22.83 27.50
N ALA A 66 0.45 -22.67 26.29
CA ALA A 66 -0.63 -21.74 26.02
C ALA A 66 -1.99 -22.14 26.65
N SER A 67 -2.08 -23.34 27.25
CA SER A 67 -3.30 -23.77 27.92
C SER A 67 -3.71 -22.80 29.03
N GLY A 68 -4.94 -22.25 28.94
CA GLY A 68 -5.44 -21.24 29.84
C GLY A 68 -4.98 -19.80 29.57
N ALA A 69 -4.26 -19.56 28.46
CA ALA A 69 -3.78 -18.24 28.07
C ALA A 69 -4.84 -17.45 27.28
N THR A 70 -4.60 -16.14 27.12
CA THR A 70 -5.32 -15.22 26.22
C THR A 70 -4.44 -14.88 25.03
N ALA A 71 -4.96 -14.99 23.82
CA ALA A 71 -4.31 -14.56 22.59
C ALA A 71 -4.84 -13.21 22.13
N TYR A 72 -3.97 -12.26 21.86
CA TYR A 72 -4.26 -10.93 21.30
C TYR A 72 -3.83 -10.90 19.84
N VAL A 73 -4.75 -10.69 18.92
CA VAL A 73 -4.48 -10.73 17.48
C VAL A 73 -5.05 -9.47 16.82
N THR A 74 -4.27 -8.78 16.01
CA THR A 74 -4.67 -7.51 15.39
C THR A 74 -5.76 -7.66 14.33
N LEU A 75 -5.96 -8.88 13.79
CA LEU A 75 -6.99 -9.23 12.82
C LEU A 75 -7.68 -10.50 13.26
N GLU A 76 -8.96 -10.67 12.93
CA GLU A 76 -9.71 -11.92 13.14
C GLU A 76 -8.90 -13.15 12.71
N PRO A 77 -8.73 -14.19 13.57
CA PRO A 77 -8.05 -15.43 13.19
C PRO A 77 -8.78 -16.15 12.04
N CYS A 78 -8.06 -16.49 10.99
CA CYS A 78 -8.64 -17.11 9.80
C CYS A 78 -9.33 -18.47 10.11
N SER A 79 -10.44 -18.75 9.39
CA SER A 79 -11.25 -19.96 9.51
C SER A 79 -11.09 -20.95 8.35
N HIS A 80 -10.55 -20.51 7.22
CA HIS A 80 -10.43 -21.33 6.01
C HIS A 80 -9.10 -22.10 5.97
N HIS A 81 -9.11 -23.27 5.33
CA HIS A 81 -7.93 -24.05 5.03
C HIS A 81 -7.26 -23.48 3.78
N GLY A 82 -6.14 -22.79 3.98
CA GLY A 82 -5.25 -22.41 2.88
C GLY A 82 -4.11 -23.43 2.74
N ARG A 83 -2.89 -22.92 2.58
CA ARG A 83 -1.66 -23.76 2.63
C ARG A 83 -1.35 -24.28 4.03
N THR A 84 -1.91 -23.66 5.06
CA THR A 84 -1.79 -24.01 6.48
C THR A 84 -3.17 -24.22 7.10
N PRO A 85 -3.28 -24.97 8.23
CA PRO A 85 -4.53 -25.06 8.98
C PRO A 85 -5.01 -23.67 9.42
N PRO A 86 -6.35 -23.46 9.58
CA PRO A 86 -6.89 -22.18 10.02
C PRO A 86 -6.38 -21.79 11.41
N CYS A 87 -6.04 -20.52 11.59
CA CYS A 87 -5.47 -20.02 12.85
C CYS A 87 -6.42 -20.19 14.03
N ALA A 88 -7.75 -20.03 13.83
CA ALA A 88 -8.75 -20.33 14.85
C ALA A 88 -8.60 -21.77 15.36
N GLY A 89 -8.45 -22.74 14.46
CA GLY A 89 -8.26 -24.15 14.83
C GLY A 89 -6.92 -24.41 15.54
N VAL A 90 -5.87 -23.68 15.17
CA VAL A 90 -4.56 -23.79 15.84
C VAL A 90 -4.62 -23.25 17.27
N LEU A 91 -5.29 -22.12 17.50
CA LEU A 91 -5.51 -21.53 18.83
C LEU A 91 -6.36 -22.45 19.72
N ILE A 92 -7.45 -23.03 19.17
CA ILE A 92 -8.28 -24.02 19.88
C ILE A 92 -7.42 -25.20 20.33
N LYS A 93 -6.63 -25.76 19.44
CA LYS A 93 -5.76 -26.91 19.74
C LYS A 93 -4.69 -26.58 20.77
N ALA A 94 -4.22 -25.33 20.82
CA ALA A 94 -3.24 -24.85 21.81
C ALA A 94 -3.86 -24.69 23.21
N GLY A 95 -5.19 -24.71 23.33
CA GLY A 95 -5.92 -24.64 24.59
C GLY A 95 -6.00 -23.22 25.17
N VAL A 96 -5.97 -22.17 24.34
CA VAL A 96 -6.24 -20.81 24.83
C VAL A 96 -7.70 -20.71 25.31
N THR A 97 -7.94 -19.89 26.33
CA THR A 97 -9.28 -19.72 26.91
C THR A 97 -9.98 -18.46 26.42
N SER A 98 -9.21 -17.48 25.94
CA SER A 98 -9.75 -16.22 25.42
C SER A 98 -8.98 -15.77 24.21
N VAL A 99 -9.66 -15.13 23.26
CA VAL A 99 -9.09 -14.44 22.10
C VAL A 99 -9.60 -13.01 22.09
N VAL A 100 -8.66 -12.06 22.11
CA VAL A 100 -8.92 -10.63 21.96
C VAL A 100 -8.52 -10.23 20.54
N TYR A 101 -9.48 -9.76 19.73
CA TYR A 101 -9.19 -9.37 18.36
C TYR A 101 -9.23 -7.83 18.19
N GLY A 102 -8.38 -7.32 17.26
CA GLY A 102 -8.27 -5.90 16.97
C GLY A 102 -9.34 -5.42 16.00
N MET A 103 -9.55 -6.14 14.91
CA MET A 103 -10.58 -5.86 13.91
C MET A 103 -11.10 -7.16 13.31
N GLN A 104 -12.32 -7.14 12.80
CA GLN A 104 -12.89 -8.23 12.01
C GLN A 104 -12.23 -8.26 10.62
N ASP A 105 -12.13 -9.45 10.02
CA ASP A 105 -11.61 -9.57 8.67
C ASP A 105 -12.62 -8.92 7.68
N PRO A 106 -12.18 -7.96 6.84
CA PRO A 106 -13.06 -7.30 5.86
C PRO A 106 -13.43 -8.21 4.69
N ASN A 107 -12.74 -9.35 4.49
CA ASN A 107 -13.08 -10.29 3.44
C ASN A 107 -14.44 -10.96 3.72
N PRO A 108 -15.48 -10.76 2.87
CA PRO A 108 -16.81 -11.32 3.08
C PRO A 108 -16.84 -12.85 3.22
N GLU A 109 -15.87 -13.56 2.62
CA GLU A 109 -15.76 -15.01 2.73
C GLU A 109 -15.26 -15.48 4.10
N VAL A 110 -14.63 -14.59 4.87
CA VAL A 110 -13.99 -14.90 6.17
C VAL A 110 -14.74 -14.26 7.33
N ALA A 111 -15.29 -13.08 7.13
CA ALA A 111 -15.86 -12.18 8.13
C ALA A 111 -16.74 -12.89 9.18
N GLY A 112 -16.26 -12.90 10.43
CA GLY A 112 -16.95 -13.48 11.60
C GLY A 112 -16.91 -15.02 11.68
N ASN A 113 -16.38 -15.72 10.69
CA ASN A 113 -16.33 -17.19 10.71
C ASN A 113 -15.26 -17.73 11.67
N GLY A 114 -14.12 -17.02 11.77
CA GLY A 114 -13.08 -17.35 12.72
C GLY A 114 -13.53 -17.17 14.17
N LEU A 115 -14.21 -16.04 14.44
CA LEU A 115 -14.77 -15.75 15.77
C LEU A 115 -15.81 -16.79 16.17
N LYS A 116 -16.77 -17.11 15.29
CA LYS A 116 -17.76 -18.17 15.52
C LYS A 116 -17.14 -19.52 15.81
N MET A 117 -16.07 -19.89 15.10
CA MET A 117 -15.36 -21.14 15.32
C MET A 117 -14.73 -21.19 16.73
N LEU A 118 -14.20 -20.08 17.22
CA LEU A 118 -13.65 -19.96 18.58
C LEU A 118 -14.76 -20.06 19.64
N GLU A 119 -15.87 -19.35 19.46
CA GLU A 119 -17.05 -19.40 20.37
C GLU A 119 -17.63 -20.79 20.46
N GLN A 120 -17.78 -21.50 19.33
CA GLN A 120 -18.26 -22.90 19.30
C GLN A 120 -17.32 -23.85 20.06
N ALA A 121 -16.05 -23.53 20.16
CA ALA A 121 -15.07 -24.26 20.97
C ALA A 121 -15.03 -23.79 22.44
N SER A 122 -15.98 -22.94 22.86
CA SER A 122 -16.07 -22.36 24.21
C SER A 122 -14.88 -21.48 24.58
N ILE A 123 -14.26 -20.82 23.60
CA ILE A 123 -13.26 -19.80 23.81
C ILE A 123 -13.97 -18.46 23.92
N GLU A 124 -13.64 -17.67 24.93
CA GLU A 124 -14.17 -16.31 25.09
C GLU A 124 -13.58 -15.40 24.00
N VAL A 125 -14.45 -14.71 23.26
CA VAL A 125 -14.09 -13.77 22.20
C VAL A 125 -14.37 -12.35 22.66
N ILE A 126 -13.34 -11.50 22.65
CA ILE A 126 -13.40 -10.11 23.13
C ILE A 126 -12.94 -9.17 22.01
N GLY A 127 -13.72 -8.16 21.69
CA GLY A 127 -13.34 -7.14 20.70
C GLY A 127 -14.52 -6.50 19.99
N PRO A 128 -14.23 -5.56 19.05
CA PRO A 128 -12.87 -5.14 18.69
C PRO A 128 -12.15 -4.29 19.74
N VAL A 129 -10.82 -4.40 19.83
CA VAL A 129 -9.96 -3.62 20.72
C VAL A 129 -8.91 -2.88 19.92
N MET A 130 -8.83 -1.55 20.04
CA MET A 130 -7.96 -0.68 19.23
C MET A 130 -8.21 -0.85 17.73
N GLU A 131 -9.49 -0.83 17.34
CA GLU A 131 -9.90 -1.12 15.96
C GLU A 131 -9.28 -0.15 14.96
N ALA A 132 -9.26 1.14 15.27
CA ALA A 132 -8.70 2.16 14.38
C ALA A 132 -7.21 1.91 14.09
N GLU A 133 -6.42 1.59 15.12
CA GLU A 133 -4.99 1.29 14.98
C GLU A 133 -4.77 -0.03 14.22
N CYS A 134 -5.64 -1.02 14.41
CA CYS A 134 -5.56 -2.30 13.69
C CYS A 134 -5.96 -2.14 12.22
N ARG A 135 -6.99 -1.37 11.91
CA ARG A 135 -7.35 -1.01 10.52
C ARG A 135 -6.23 -0.23 9.85
N GLY A 136 -5.61 0.72 10.57
CA GLY A 136 -4.48 1.50 10.06
C GLY A 136 -3.22 0.70 9.70
N LEU A 137 -3.12 -0.57 10.12
CA LEU A 137 -2.06 -1.47 9.67
C LEU A 137 -2.21 -1.88 8.19
N ASN A 138 -3.45 -1.98 7.70
CA ASN A 138 -3.77 -2.65 6.45
C ASN A 138 -4.74 -1.85 5.54
N PRO A 139 -4.54 -0.53 5.32
CA PRO A 139 -5.50 0.28 4.59
C PRO A 139 -5.78 -0.28 3.18
N GLY A 140 -4.74 -0.72 2.48
CA GLY A 140 -4.89 -1.25 1.13
C GLY A 140 -5.56 -2.62 1.08
N PHE A 141 -5.28 -3.52 2.04
CA PHE A 141 -6.00 -4.79 2.12
C PHE A 141 -7.49 -4.57 2.39
N ILE A 142 -7.81 -3.64 3.28
CA ILE A 142 -9.18 -3.31 3.65
C ILE A 142 -9.91 -2.71 2.45
N LYS A 143 -9.37 -1.67 1.82
CA LYS A 143 -9.97 -1.02 0.66
C LYS A 143 -10.21 -2.01 -0.48
N ARG A 144 -9.24 -2.90 -0.76
CA ARG A 144 -9.40 -3.92 -1.78
C ARG A 144 -10.54 -4.89 -1.48
N MET A 145 -10.76 -5.27 -0.21
CA MET A 145 -11.85 -6.17 0.18
C MET A 145 -13.22 -5.48 0.21
N GLU A 146 -13.27 -4.22 0.64
CA GLU A 146 -14.52 -3.47 0.84
C GLU A 146 -14.96 -2.77 -0.47
N GLU A 147 -14.03 -2.28 -1.31
CA GLU A 147 -14.32 -1.43 -2.48
C GLU A 147 -13.85 -2.04 -3.82
N GLY A 148 -13.05 -3.10 -3.82
CA GLY A 148 -12.48 -3.67 -5.04
C GLY A 148 -11.37 -2.82 -5.67
N LEU A 149 -10.81 -1.85 -4.94
CA LEU A 149 -9.74 -0.96 -5.40
C LEU A 149 -8.53 -1.01 -4.46
N PRO A 150 -7.31 -0.79 -4.96
CA PRO A 150 -6.14 -0.65 -4.10
C PRO A 150 -6.15 0.69 -3.36
N PHE A 151 -5.42 0.80 -2.27
CA PHE A 151 -5.12 2.09 -1.64
C PHE A 151 -4.07 2.83 -2.47
N ILE A 152 -4.40 4.02 -2.93
CA ILE A 152 -3.61 4.77 -3.90
C ILE A 152 -2.93 5.96 -3.23
N ARG A 153 -1.61 5.93 -3.26
CA ARG A 153 -0.75 7.00 -2.76
C ARG A 153 -0.08 7.70 -3.94
N VAL A 154 -0.38 8.97 -4.16
CA VAL A 154 0.31 9.81 -5.15
C VAL A 154 1.47 10.52 -4.48
N LYS A 155 2.69 10.32 -4.99
CA LYS A 155 3.89 10.99 -4.48
C LYS A 155 4.39 12.04 -5.45
N LEU A 156 4.52 13.27 -4.97
CA LEU A 156 5.06 14.40 -5.72
C LEU A 156 6.28 15.01 -5.01
N ALA A 157 7.08 15.73 -5.79
CA ALA A 157 8.19 16.55 -5.27
C ALA A 157 8.06 17.95 -5.84
N MET A 158 8.14 18.99 -4.99
CA MET A 158 7.99 20.37 -5.42
C MET A 158 8.98 21.32 -4.76
N SER A 159 9.18 22.46 -5.37
CA SER A 159 9.75 23.66 -4.75
C SER A 159 8.72 24.38 -3.87
N VAL A 160 9.16 25.35 -3.07
CA VAL A 160 8.24 26.17 -2.21
C VAL A 160 7.17 26.90 -3.04
N ASP A 161 7.50 27.28 -4.28
CA ASP A 161 6.56 27.91 -5.22
C ASP A 161 5.72 26.89 -6.04
N GLY A 162 5.64 25.61 -5.57
CA GLY A 162 4.74 24.59 -6.14
C GLY A 162 5.13 24.09 -7.53
N ARG A 163 6.42 24.00 -7.82
CA ARG A 163 6.94 23.59 -9.15
C ARG A 163 7.67 22.24 -9.09
N THR A 164 7.49 21.43 -10.13
CA THR A 164 7.99 20.05 -10.21
C THR A 164 9.13 19.87 -11.21
N ALA A 165 9.34 20.79 -12.10
CA ALA A 165 10.42 20.83 -13.08
C ALA A 165 10.57 22.23 -13.65
N MET A 166 11.72 22.53 -14.26
CA MET A 166 11.88 23.70 -15.08
C MET A 166 10.99 23.61 -16.33
N GLU A 167 10.77 24.72 -17.03
CA GLU A 167 10.06 24.75 -18.33
C GLU A 167 10.66 23.74 -19.32
N SER A 168 11.99 23.65 -19.38
CA SER A 168 12.75 22.69 -20.19
C SER A 168 12.47 21.22 -19.89
N GLY A 169 11.83 20.92 -18.74
CA GLY A 169 11.65 19.56 -18.21
C GLY A 169 12.78 19.09 -17.27
N GLU A 170 13.82 19.88 -17.05
CA GLU A 170 14.86 19.56 -16.08
C GLU A 170 14.24 19.48 -14.67
N SER A 171 14.34 18.29 -14.02
CA SER A 171 13.76 17.99 -12.70
C SER A 171 14.76 17.49 -11.67
N GLN A 172 15.97 17.17 -12.10
CA GLN A 172 16.98 16.53 -11.25
C GLN A 172 18.00 17.55 -10.71
N TRP A 173 18.08 17.77 -9.39
CA TRP A 173 17.28 17.18 -8.31
C TRP A 173 16.55 18.32 -7.57
N ILE A 174 15.25 18.21 -7.47
CA ILE A 174 14.47 19.17 -6.68
C ILE A 174 14.74 18.94 -5.20
N THR A 175 14.46 17.72 -4.73
CA THR A 175 14.58 17.31 -3.32
C THR A 175 15.96 16.73 -2.99
N GLY A 176 16.31 16.79 -1.71
CA GLY A 176 17.59 16.32 -1.18
C GLY A 176 17.72 14.79 -1.10
N PRO A 177 18.92 14.29 -0.76
CA PRO A 177 19.20 12.85 -0.67
C PRO A 177 18.32 12.13 0.35
N ALA A 178 18.04 12.76 1.51
CA ALA A 178 17.22 12.18 2.57
C ALA A 178 15.77 11.91 2.10
N ALA A 179 15.15 12.87 1.38
CA ALA A 179 13.82 12.68 0.80
C ALA A 179 13.83 11.56 -0.24
N ARG A 180 14.85 11.49 -1.10
CA ARG A 180 14.97 10.38 -2.07
C ARG A 180 15.14 9.01 -1.40
N GLN A 181 15.79 8.95 -0.24
CA GLN A 181 15.88 7.72 0.55
C GLN A 181 14.53 7.36 1.18
N ASP A 182 13.78 8.35 1.69
CA ASP A 182 12.44 8.13 2.22
C ASP A 182 11.46 7.61 1.14
N VAL A 183 11.58 8.09 -0.10
CA VAL A 183 10.83 7.56 -1.25
C VAL A 183 11.13 6.06 -1.50
N GLN A 184 12.36 5.57 -1.21
CA GLN A 184 12.64 4.14 -1.34
C GLN A 184 11.82 3.30 -0.34
N ARG A 185 11.54 3.84 0.86
CA ARG A 185 10.65 3.21 1.84
C ARG A 185 9.20 3.20 1.37
N LEU A 186 8.71 4.29 0.74
CA LEU A 186 7.38 4.32 0.11
C LEU A 186 7.27 3.26 -0.99
N ARG A 187 8.30 3.11 -1.82
CA ARG A 187 8.34 2.04 -2.83
C ARG A 187 8.33 0.65 -2.22
N ALA A 188 9.12 0.42 -1.17
CA ALA A 188 9.23 -0.88 -0.51
C ALA A 188 7.93 -1.36 0.14
N GLN A 189 7.14 -0.44 0.70
CA GLN A 189 5.84 -0.78 1.30
C GLN A 189 4.74 -0.98 0.27
N SER A 190 4.89 -0.44 -0.95
CA SER A 190 3.87 -0.50 -2.00
C SER A 190 3.86 -1.85 -2.71
N SER A 191 2.68 -2.28 -3.14
CA SER A 191 2.48 -3.51 -3.92
C SER A 191 2.85 -3.30 -5.38
N ALA A 192 2.51 -2.13 -5.91
CA ALA A 192 2.87 -1.70 -7.25
C ALA A 192 3.31 -0.22 -7.26
N ILE A 193 4.10 0.14 -8.28
CA ILE A 193 4.44 1.54 -8.60
C ILE A 193 3.87 1.82 -9.98
N VAL A 194 3.03 2.85 -10.09
CA VAL A 194 2.40 3.28 -11.33
C VAL A 194 3.05 4.56 -11.84
N THR A 195 3.32 4.61 -13.13
CA THR A 195 3.81 5.81 -13.82
C THR A 195 3.21 5.95 -15.22
N GLY A 196 3.27 7.14 -15.78
CA GLY A 196 2.90 7.36 -17.19
C GLY A 196 4.11 7.30 -18.13
N ILE A 197 3.84 6.97 -19.39
CA ILE A 197 4.87 6.88 -20.45
C ILE A 197 5.70 8.16 -20.56
N GLY A 198 5.10 9.33 -20.37
CA GLY A 198 5.82 10.61 -20.42
C GLY A 198 7.00 10.69 -19.45
N SER A 199 6.83 10.17 -18.21
CA SER A 199 7.93 10.10 -17.22
C SER A 199 9.01 9.11 -17.64
N VAL A 200 8.63 8.01 -18.28
CA VAL A 200 9.59 7.00 -18.78
C VAL A 200 10.46 7.58 -19.90
N ILE A 201 9.85 8.30 -20.85
CA ILE A 201 10.56 8.90 -21.99
C ILE A 201 11.51 10.00 -21.51
N VAL A 202 11.09 10.86 -20.58
CA VAL A 202 11.87 12.01 -20.14
C VAL A 202 13.01 11.60 -19.20
N ASP A 203 12.72 10.79 -18.17
CA ASP A 203 13.65 10.50 -17.08
C ASP A 203 14.32 9.13 -17.18
N ASN A 204 13.82 8.21 -18.01
CA ASN A 204 14.24 6.82 -18.13
C ASN A 204 14.50 6.17 -16.75
N PRO A 205 13.51 6.17 -15.83
CA PRO A 205 13.69 5.72 -14.47
C PRO A 205 13.70 4.19 -14.40
N SER A 206 14.35 3.63 -13.37
CA SER A 206 14.25 2.18 -13.10
C SER A 206 13.08 1.81 -12.19
N MET A 207 12.61 2.72 -11.36
CA MET A 207 11.55 2.56 -10.34
C MET A 207 11.69 1.32 -9.45
N THR A 208 12.92 0.86 -9.25
CA THR A 208 13.26 -0.23 -8.34
C THR A 208 13.47 0.28 -6.91
N VAL A 209 13.24 -0.58 -5.93
CA VAL A 209 13.58 -0.33 -4.54
C VAL A 209 15.07 -0.48 -4.33
N ARG A 210 15.69 0.54 -3.73
CA ARG A 210 17.13 0.62 -3.40
C ARG A 210 17.29 1.18 -2.00
N ILE A 211 16.96 0.38 -0.99
CA ILE A 211 17.10 0.76 0.42
C ILE A 211 18.57 0.68 0.81
N ASP A 212 19.03 1.64 1.60
CA ASP A 212 20.38 1.64 2.16
C ASP A 212 20.55 0.38 3.02
N PRO A 213 21.65 -0.39 2.85
CA PRO A 213 21.93 -1.56 3.70
C PRO A 213 22.03 -1.26 5.19
N ASN A 214 22.24 0.00 5.57
CA ASN A 214 22.28 0.46 6.96
C ASN A 214 20.92 0.99 7.47
N ASP A 215 19.87 0.92 6.67
CA ASP A 215 18.52 1.32 7.10
C ASP A 215 18.03 0.36 8.19
N GLN A 216 17.82 0.90 9.40
CA GLN A 216 17.39 0.11 10.55
C GLN A 216 15.90 -0.24 10.53
N GLU A 217 15.10 0.41 9.67
CA GLU A 217 13.67 0.20 9.57
C GLU A 217 13.29 -0.88 8.56
N ALA A 218 14.19 -1.24 7.66
CA ALA A 218 13.95 -2.25 6.63
C ALA A 218 15.10 -3.27 6.56
N ASP A 219 14.79 -4.55 6.74
CA ASP A 219 15.74 -5.62 6.42
C ASP A 219 15.88 -5.73 4.89
N THR A 220 16.98 -5.20 4.37
CA THR A 220 17.26 -5.14 2.92
C THR A 220 17.29 -6.51 2.22
N LYS A 221 17.45 -7.61 2.98
CA LYS A 221 17.48 -8.98 2.43
C LYS A 221 16.09 -9.54 2.15
N THR A 222 15.07 -8.98 2.78
CA THR A 222 13.69 -9.48 2.72
C THR A 222 12.75 -8.56 1.93
N VAL A 223 13.18 -7.33 1.61
CA VAL A 223 12.39 -6.37 0.84
C VAL A 223 12.17 -6.89 -0.58
N ARG A 224 10.91 -7.00 -0.98
CA ARG A 224 10.54 -7.36 -2.35
C ARG A 224 10.58 -6.16 -3.28
N GLN A 225 10.67 -6.40 -4.60
CA GLN A 225 10.42 -5.37 -5.61
C GLN A 225 8.90 -5.29 -5.89
N PRO A 226 8.32 -4.08 -5.96
CA PRO A 226 6.93 -3.88 -6.39
C PRO A 226 6.76 -4.16 -7.88
N LEU A 227 5.53 -4.48 -8.28
CA LEU A 227 5.13 -4.50 -9.70
C LEU A 227 5.29 -3.08 -10.27
N ARG A 228 5.95 -2.92 -11.42
CA ARG A 228 6.08 -1.65 -12.14
C ARG A 228 5.03 -1.58 -13.22
N VAL A 229 4.14 -0.61 -13.12
CA VAL A 229 3.01 -0.43 -14.03
C VAL A 229 3.19 0.85 -14.83
N ILE A 230 3.11 0.74 -16.14
CA ILE A 230 3.23 1.86 -17.05
C ILE A 230 1.88 2.07 -17.76
N LEU A 231 1.35 3.29 -17.69
CA LEU A 231 0.19 3.70 -18.47
C LEU A 231 0.69 4.32 -19.76
N ASP A 232 0.47 3.64 -20.90
CA ASP A 232 1.04 3.96 -22.21
C ASP A 232 0.03 3.65 -23.32
N THR A 233 -0.91 4.56 -23.56
CA THR A 233 -2.06 4.35 -24.46
C THR A 233 -1.65 3.77 -25.82
N ALA A 234 -0.60 4.29 -26.41
CA ALA A 234 -0.15 3.87 -27.75
C ALA A 234 0.94 2.78 -27.74
N LEU A 235 1.24 2.18 -26.57
CA LEU A 235 2.33 1.20 -26.39
C LEU A 235 3.66 1.69 -26.98
N SER A 236 4.01 2.94 -26.68
CA SER A 236 5.16 3.65 -27.26
C SER A 236 6.47 3.48 -26.49
N ILE A 237 6.45 2.75 -25.38
CA ILE A 237 7.61 2.55 -24.49
C ILE A 237 8.81 1.98 -25.24
N PRO A 238 9.98 2.65 -25.23
CA PRO A 238 11.16 2.10 -25.88
C PRO A 238 11.59 0.78 -25.23
N PRO A 239 11.88 -0.28 -26.03
CA PRO A 239 12.26 -1.59 -25.49
C PRO A 239 13.51 -1.59 -24.61
N GLU A 240 14.33 -0.54 -24.69
CA GLU A 240 15.57 -0.39 -23.89
C GLU A 240 15.35 0.42 -22.61
N SER A 241 14.11 0.82 -22.30
CA SER A 241 13.79 1.60 -21.09
C SER A 241 14.22 0.85 -19.84
N LYS A 242 14.87 1.57 -18.90
CA LYS A 242 15.39 0.98 -17.65
C LYS A 242 14.30 0.35 -16.78
N ILE A 243 13.09 0.90 -16.83
CA ILE A 243 11.94 0.41 -16.06
C ILE A 243 11.56 -1.03 -16.43
N LEU A 244 11.91 -1.48 -17.63
CA LEU A 244 11.65 -2.85 -18.09
C LEU A 244 12.60 -3.89 -17.48
N TYR A 245 13.59 -3.48 -16.68
CA TYR A 245 14.59 -4.37 -16.11
C TYR A 245 14.63 -4.26 -14.57
N PRO A 246 14.67 -5.40 -13.84
CA PRO A 246 14.52 -6.79 -14.30
C PRO A 246 13.10 -7.08 -14.81
N THR A 247 12.97 -8.04 -15.72
CA THR A 247 11.80 -8.21 -16.61
C THR A 247 10.56 -8.84 -16.00
N ASN A 248 10.62 -9.44 -14.82
CA ASN A 248 9.54 -10.32 -14.32
C ASN A 248 8.44 -9.59 -13.50
N GLU A 249 8.47 -8.28 -13.43
CA GLU A 249 7.57 -7.49 -12.57
C GLU A 249 7.20 -6.18 -13.26
N VAL A 250 6.82 -6.26 -14.53
CA VAL A 250 6.45 -5.11 -15.36
C VAL A 250 5.14 -5.40 -16.09
N LEU A 251 4.20 -4.48 -15.94
CA LEU A 251 2.93 -4.45 -16.64
C LEU A 251 2.82 -3.13 -17.41
N VAL A 252 2.41 -3.20 -18.67
CA VAL A 252 2.05 -2.03 -19.47
C VAL A 252 0.57 -2.12 -19.80
N PHE A 253 -0.17 -1.09 -19.43
CA PHE A 253 -1.54 -0.88 -19.91
C PHE A 253 -1.54 -0.01 -21.16
N CYS A 254 -2.27 -0.42 -22.19
CA CYS A 254 -2.40 0.30 -23.44
C CYS A 254 -3.80 0.13 -24.04
N ASP A 255 -4.13 0.93 -25.06
CA ASP A 255 -5.32 0.73 -25.86
C ASP A 255 -5.03 -0.35 -26.94
N GLU A 256 -6.04 -1.15 -27.31
CA GLU A 256 -5.91 -2.22 -28.32
C GLU A 256 -5.80 -1.67 -29.74
N GLU A 257 -6.43 -0.50 -30.02
CA GLU A 257 -6.60 -0.01 -31.38
C GLU A 257 -5.32 0.63 -31.99
N GLU A 258 -4.39 1.13 -31.17
CA GLU A 258 -3.23 1.91 -31.64
C GLU A 258 -1.89 1.17 -31.60
N ILE A 259 -1.87 -0.17 -31.52
CA ILE A 259 -0.63 -0.92 -31.29
C ILE A 259 0.05 -1.38 -32.59
N GLU A 260 1.36 -1.19 -32.66
CA GLU A 260 2.18 -1.89 -33.65
C GLU A 260 2.43 -3.36 -33.24
N PRO A 261 1.97 -4.36 -34.05
CA PRO A 261 2.08 -5.78 -33.67
C PRO A 261 3.51 -6.26 -33.44
N ASP A 262 4.50 -5.71 -34.13
CA ASP A 262 5.90 -6.11 -33.98
C ASP A 262 6.54 -5.50 -32.73
N HIS A 263 6.08 -4.32 -32.29
CA HIS A 263 6.49 -3.73 -31.02
C HIS A 263 5.94 -4.53 -29.84
N LEU A 264 4.66 -4.89 -29.85
CA LEU A 264 4.04 -5.78 -28.86
C LEU A 264 4.80 -7.11 -28.72
N LYS A 265 5.09 -7.78 -29.86
CA LYS A 265 5.89 -9.02 -29.85
C LYS A 265 7.28 -8.82 -29.23
N THR A 266 7.89 -7.65 -29.44
CA THR A 266 9.20 -7.33 -28.88
C THR A 266 9.15 -7.23 -27.36
N LEU A 267 8.13 -6.56 -26.79
CA LEU A 267 7.93 -6.45 -25.35
C LEU A 267 7.58 -7.80 -24.72
N GLN A 268 6.72 -8.60 -25.37
CA GLN A 268 6.36 -9.94 -24.90
C GLN A 268 7.56 -10.89 -24.85
N LYS A 269 8.48 -10.83 -25.84
CA LYS A 269 9.76 -11.58 -25.80
C LYS A 269 10.62 -11.20 -24.60
N LYS A 270 10.51 -9.97 -24.11
CA LYS A 270 11.18 -9.48 -22.89
C LYS A 270 10.41 -9.86 -21.62
N LYS A 271 9.30 -10.61 -21.72
CA LYS A 271 8.41 -11.00 -20.60
C LYS A 271 7.74 -9.80 -19.90
N VAL A 272 7.49 -8.73 -20.64
CA VAL A 272 6.64 -7.64 -20.20
C VAL A 272 5.19 -8.11 -20.35
N ASP A 273 4.39 -8.00 -19.29
CA ASP A 273 2.94 -8.20 -19.37
C ASP A 273 2.32 -6.97 -20.03
N VAL A 274 1.49 -7.16 -21.04
CA VAL A 274 0.81 -6.08 -21.76
C VAL A 274 -0.68 -6.39 -21.72
N ARG A 275 -1.46 -5.47 -21.19
CA ARG A 275 -2.91 -5.60 -21.07
C ARG A 275 -3.62 -4.42 -21.70
N PHE A 276 -4.78 -4.70 -22.27
CA PHE A 276 -5.59 -3.69 -22.92
C PHE A 276 -6.62 -3.11 -21.94
N LEU A 277 -6.82 -1.80 -22.03
CA LEU A 277 -7.82 -1.07 -21.26
C LEU A 277 -8.68 -0.23 -22.21
N PRO A 278 -9.95 -0.02 -21.87
CA PRO A 278 -10.76 0.94 -22.57
C PRO A 278 -10.23 2.35 -22.36
N LEU A 279 -10.60 3.24 -23.30
CA LEU A 279 -10.39 4.67 -23.13
C LEU A 279 -11.58 5.27 -22.38
N ALA A 280 -11.29 6.23 -21.51
CA ALA A 280 -12.28 7.13 -20.95
C ALA A 280 -12.73 8.16 -21.99
N ASP A 281 -13.74 8.97 -21.67
CA ASP A 281 -14.31 9.97 -22.58
C ASP A 281 -13.30 11.03 -23.06
N ASP A 282 -12.23 11.26 -22.32
CA ASP A 282 -11.14 12.17 -22.66
C ASP A 282 -10.08 11.55 -23.60
N GLY A 283 -10.28 10.31 -24.04
CA GLY A 283 -9.36 9.57 -24.91
C GLY A 283 -8.12 9.03 -24.21
N ARG A 284 -8.10 8.98 -22.88
CA ARG A 284 -7.02 8.36 -22.08
C ARG A 284 -7.47 7.02 -21.54
N LEU A 285 -6.49 6.20 -21.10
CA LEU A 285 -6.80 4.94 -20.44
C LEU A 285 -7.67 5.16 -19.19
N ASP A 286 -8.69 4.34 -19.02
CA ASP A 286 -9.56 4.36 -17.84
C ASP A 286 -8.76 3.97 -16.58
N LEU A 287 -8.58 4.94 -15.68
CA LEU A 287 -7.81 4.73 -14.44
C LEU A 287 -8.56 3.87 -13.42
N VAL A 288 -9.89 3.93 -13.39
CA VAL A 288 -10.71 3.12 -12.47
C VAL A 288 -10.57 1.65 -12.87
N GLU A 289 -10.73 1.35 -14.17
CA GLU A 289 -10.55 0.01 -14.70
C GLU A 289 -9.12 -0.50 -14.47
N ALA A 290 -8.09 0.34 -14.72
CA ALA A 290 -6.70 -0.01 -14.45
C ALA A 290 -6.46 -0.41 -12.98
N MET A 291 -7.01 0.35 -12.05
CA MET A 291 -6.87 0.07 -10.61
C MET A 291 -7.69 -1.14 -10.19
N GLY A 292 -8.86 -1.36 -10.77
CA GLY A 292 -9.69 -2.56 -10.57
C GLY A 292 -8.94 -3.84 -10.97
N GLN A 293 -8.34 -3.87 -12.16
CA GLN A 293 -7.53 -5.01 -12.59
C GLN A 293 -6.30 -5.27 -11.69
N LEU A 294 -5.68 -4.22 -11.17
CA LEU A 294 -4.61 -4.38 -10.19
C LEU A 294 -5.12 -4.95 -8.87
N ALA A 295 -6.32 -4.55 -8.41
CA ALA A 295 -6.95 -5.12 -7.21
C ALA A 295 -7.26 -6.61 -7.39
N ASP A 296 -7.77 -7.02 -8.55
CA ASP A 296 -8.02 -8.43 -8.91
C ASP A 296 -6.74 -9.27 -8.90
N ASP A 297 -5.61 -8.70 -9.31
CA ASP A 297 -4.28 -9.31 -9.18
C ASP A 297 -3.76 -9.37 -7.73
N GLY A 298 -4.53 -8.89 -6.76
CA GLY A 298 -4.17 -8.88 -5.34
C GLY A 298 -3.30 -7.70 -4.93
N ILE A 299 -3.16 -6.65 -5.74
CA ILE A 299 -2.44 -5.43 -5.38
C ILE A 299 -3.22 -4.65 -4.32
N ASN A 300 -2.64 -4.50 -3.14
CA ASN A 300 -3.27 -3.78 -2.03
C ASN A 300 -2.93 -2.28 -2.03
N GLU A 301 -1.67 -1.93 -2.27
CA GLU A 301 -1.17 -0.55 -2.15
C GLU A 301 -0.43 -0.16 -3.43
N VAL A 302 -0.83 0.94 -4.04
CA VAL A 302 -0.24 1.53 -5.24
C VAL A 302 0.47 2.83 -4.88
N LEU A 303 1.71 2.98 -5.30
CA LEU A 303 2.44 4.24 -5.30
C LEU A 303 2.46 4.81 -6.72
N VAL A 304 1.84 5.96 -6.91
CA VAL A 304 1.90 6.70 -8.18
C VAL A 304 3.07 7.67 -8.13
N GLU A 305 4.08 7.44 -8.97
CA GLU A 305 5.21 8.35 -9.17
C GLU A 305 5.19 8.89 -10.59
N THR A 306 4.73 10.12 -10.77
CA THR A 306 4.46 10.68 -12.10
C THR A 306 4.59 12.19 -12.15
N GLY A 307 4.40 12.78 -13.33
CA GLY A 307 4.30 14.23 -13.52
C GLY A 307 2.89 14.76 -13.30
N ALA A 308 2.75 16.08 -13.44
CA ALA A 308 1.56 16.86 -13.11
C ALA A 308 0.26 16.37 -13.77
N VAL A 309 0.34 15.92 -15.02
CA VAL A 309 -0.87 15.53 -15.81
C VAL A 309 -1.50 14.26 -15.26
N LEU A 310 -0.73 13.20 -15.08
CA LEU A 310 -1.27 11.94 -14.56
C LEU A 310 -1.60 12.05 -13.06
N ALA A 311 -0.85 12.84 -12.28
CA ALA A 311 -1.20 13.11 -10.89
C ALA A 311 -2.56 13.85 -10.81
N GLY A 312 -2.79 14.82 -11.69
CA GLY A 312 -4.08 15.50 -11.81
C GLY A 312 -5.20 14.55 -12.20
N ALA A 313 -4.98 13.65 -13.17
CA ALA A 313 -5.98 12.68 -13.58
C ALA A 313 -6.39 11.72 -12.45
N PHE A 314 -5.46 11.27 -11.60
CA PHE A 314 -5.79 10.47 -10.42
C PHE A 314 -6.61 11.25 -9.38
N LEU A 315 -6.31 12.54 -9.19
CA LEU A 315 -7.08 13.41 -8.29
C LEU A 315 -8.49 13.69 -8.84
N ASP A 316 -8.60 13.99 -10.12
CA ASP A 316 -9.85 14.28 -10.82
C ASP A 316 -10.79 13.06 -10.81
N ALA A 317 -10.24 11.86 -10.96
CA ALA A 317 -10.97 10.60 -10.87
C ALA A 317 -11.36 10.18 -9.42
N GLY A 318 -11.06 10.99 -8.40
CA GLY A 318 -11.37 10.64 -6.99
C GLY A 318 -10.61 9.43 -6.43
N LEU A 319 -9.52 9.01 -7.07
CA LEU A 319 -8.84 7.75 -6.76
C LEU A 319 -7.76 7.88 -5.68
N VAL A 320 -7.35 9.09 -5.31
CA VAL A 320 -6.21 9.32 -4.40
C VAL A 320 -6.63 9.23 -2.94
N ASP A 321 -6.09 8.28 -2.21
CA ASP A 321 -6.28 8.13 -0.76
C ASP A 321 -5.29 8.97 0.05
N GLU A 322 -4.03 9.03 -0.42
CA GLU A 322 -2.99 9.86 0.18
C GLU A 322 -2.20 10.63 -0.89
N LEU A 323 -2.03 11.92 -0.68
CA LEU A 323 -1.14 12.77 -1.46
C LEU A 323 0.11 13.07 -0.63
N VAL A 324 1.25 12.51 -1.02
CA VAL A 324 2.55 12.68 -0.34
C VAL A 324 3.40 13.68 -1.12
N ILE A 325 3.67 14.83 -0.52
CA ILE A 325 4.44 15.91 -1.15
C ILE A 325 5.76 16.11 -0.42
N TYR A 326 6.87 16.03 -1.14
CA TYR A 326 8.18 16.46 -0.65
C TYR A 326 8.46 17.88 -1.14
N MET A 327 8.43 18.86 -0.24
CA MET A 327 8.66 20.27 -0.53
C MET A 327 10.11 20.64 -0.25
N ALA A 328 10.85 21.00 -1.28
CA ALA A 328 12.23 21.43 -1.18
C ALA A 328 12.33 22.96 -0.95
N PRO A 329 13.30 23.44 -0.17
CA PRO A 329 13.51 24.88 0.08
C PRO A 329 14.17 25.57 -1.13
N LYS A 330 13.46 25.58 -2.26
CA LYS A 330 13.89 26.15 -3.55
C LYS A 330 12.74 26.94 -4.18
N LEU A 331 13.09 27.86 -5.08
CA LEU A 331 12.15 28.54 -5.99
C LEU A 331 12.57 28.20 -7.43
N LEU A 332 11.64 27.78 -8.28
CA LEU A 332 11.90 27.43 -9.68
C LEU A 332 11.34 28.48 -10.66
N GLY A 333 10.46 29.36 -10.20
CA GLY A 333 9.95 30.49 -10.99
C GLY A 333 8.64 30.19 -11.73
N SER A 334 8.06 31.23 -12.32
CA SER A 334 6.70 31.22 -12.84
C SER A 334 6.50 30.31 -14.05
N GLU A 335 7.50 30.20 -14.92
CA GLU A 335 7.43 29.39 -16.15
C GLU A 335 7.69 27.88 -15.89
N ALA A 336 8.10 27.53 -14.66
CA ALA A 336 8.32 26.15 -14.27
C ALA A 336 7.01 25.36 -14.20
N ARG A 337 7.09 24.03 -14.40
CA ARG A 337 5.92 23.14 -14.47
C ARG A 337 5.17 23.06 -13.14
N PRO A 338 3.83 23.08 -13.14
CA PRO A 338 3.03 23.04 -11.91
C PRO A 338 3.12 21.68 -11.20
N LEU A 339 2.68 21.65 -9.93
CA LEU A 339 2.61 20.44 -9.12
C LEU A 339 1.62 19.42 -9.70
N VAL A 340 0.42 19.89 -10.04
CA VAL A 340 -0.66 19.11 -10.65
C VAL A 340 -1.30 19.89 -11.76
N SER A 341 -1.89 19.20 -12.73
CA SER A 341 -2.70 19.78 -13.80
C SER A 341 -4.14 19.31 -13.59
N LEU A 342 -4.97 20.21 -13.06
CA LEU A 342 -6.39 19.99 -12.81
C LEU A 342 -7.21 21.02 -13.58
N PRO A 343 -8.33 20.62 -14.22
CA PRO A 343 -9.16 21.52 -15.02
C PRO A 343 -10.17 22.29 -14.14
N LEU A 344 -9.69 22.89 -13.04
CA LEU A 344 -10.55 23.62 -12.09
C LEU A 344 -10.79 25.05 -12.60
N GLU A 345 -12.03 25.46 -12.66
CA GLU A 345 -12.45 26.79 -13.20
C GLU A 345 -12.79 27.79 -12.11
N SER A 346 -13.24 27.31 -10.94
CA SER A 346 -13.67 28.17 -9.83
C SER A 346 -13.12 27.72 -8.49
N MET A 347 -13.18 28.60 -7.48
CA MET A 347 -12.80 28.24 -6.10
C MET A 347 -13.73 27.18 -5.51
N SER A 348 -14.96 27.07 -6.01
CA SER A 348 -15.88 26.01 -5.60
C SER A 348 -15.45 24.64 -6.09
N ASP A 349 -14.63 24.53 -7.11
CA ASP A 349 -14.15 23.25 -7.66
C ASP A 349 -12.86 22.77 -6.95
N ALA A 350 -12.33 23.59 -6.04
CA ALA A 350 -11.10 23.26 -5.34
C ALA A 350 -11.23 21.94 -4.58
N VAL A 351 -10.21 21.09 -4.69
CA VAL A 351 -10.07 19.86 -3.90
C VAL A 351 -9.46 20.23 -2.56
N ASP A 352 -10.24 20.11 -1.48
CA ASP A 352 -9.76 20.34 -0.13
C ASP A 352 -8.83 19.19 0.32
N LEU A 353 -7.81 19.54 1.10
CA LEU A 353 -6.81 18.60 1.58
C LEU A 353 -6.77 18.61 3.10
N HIS A 354 -7.02 17.45 3.73
CA HIS A 354 -6.81 17.27 5.16
C HIS A 354 -5.37 16.86 5.45
N LEU A 355 -4.63 17.65 6.25
CA LEU A 355 -3.24 17.34 6.62
C LEU A 355 -3.22 16.19 7.63
N LEU A 356 -2.61 15.07 7.26
CA LEU A 356 -2.41 13.91 8.12
C LEU A 356 -1.07 13.94 8.86
N ASP A 357 0.00 14.34 8.18
CA ASP A 357 1.35 14.40 8.76
C ASP A 357 2.22 15.47 8.12
N MET A 358 3.12 16.04 8.92
CA MET A 358 4.15 16.97 8.47
C MET A 358 5.48 16.64 9.17
N THR A 359 6.43 16.13 8.39
CA THR A 359 7.72 15.67 8.92
C THR A 359 8.89 16.31 8.16
N LYS A 360 9.93 16.74 8.89
CA LYS A 360 11.18 17.22 8.29
C LYS A 360 12.03 16.04 7.86
N VAL A 361 12.42 16.00 6.58
CA VAL A 361 13.25 14.94 5.97
C VAL A 361 14.52 15.56 5.37
N GLY A 362 15.58 15.59 6.13
CA GLY A 362 16.80 16.31 5.76
C GLY A 362 16.57 17.82 5.69
N GLN A 363 16.68 18.41 4.49
CA GLN A 363 16.38 19.83 4.25
C GLN A 363 14.94 20.04 3.78
N ASP A 364 14.28 18.99 3.33
CA ASP A 364 12.94 19.03 2.76
C ASP A 364 11.86 18.83 3.84
N ILE A 365 10.61 19.14 3.51
CA ILE A 365 9.45 18.87 4.33
C ILE A 365 8.60 17.83 3.59
N LYS A 366 8.28 16.72 4.25
CA LYS A 366 7.27 15.77 3.80
C LYS A 366 5.92 16.18 4.37
N LEU A 367 4.95 16.31 3.49
CA LEU A 367 3.56 16.58 3.81
C LEU A 367 2.73 15.40 3.33
N VAL A 368 1.85 14.89 4.18
CA VAL A 368 0.91 13.83 3.83
C VAL A 368 -0.50 14.38 3.99
N TYR A 369 -1.24 14.37 2.91
CA TYR A 369 -2.62 14.85 2.87
C TYR A 369 -3.57 13.74 2.46
N GLN A 370 -4.80 13.84 2.95
CA GLN A 370 -5.96 13.12 2.44
C GLN A 370 -6.82 14.10 1.64
N PRO A 371 -7.01 13.86 0.33
CA PRO A 371 -7.96 14.63 -0.46
C PRO A 371 -9.39 14.42 0.05
N GLN A 372 -10.17 15.49 0.07
CA GLN A 372 -11.58 15.47 0.45
C GLN A 372 -12.40 15.61 -0.83
N TYR A 373 -12.94 14.50 -1.30
CA TYR A 373 -13.83 14.51 -2.46
C TYR A 373 -15.25 14.84 -2.01
N ARG A 374 -15.98 15.61 -2.81
CA ARG A 374 -17.39 15.91 -2.55
C ARG A 374 -18.23 14.73 -2.98
N ASP A 375 -19.17 14.34 -2.17
CA ASP A 375 -20.22 13.42 -2.59
C ASP A 375 -21.08 14.08 -3.66
N GLU A 376 -21.23 13.48 -4.84
CA GLU A 376 -22.04 13.97 -5.95
C GLU A 376 -23.55 14.19 -5.60
N GLY A 377 -23.93 14.04 -4.35
CA GLY A 377 -25.31 14.09 -3.83
C GLY A 377 -25.67 15.27 -2.94
N GLU A 378 -24.73 16.17 -2.56
CA GLU A 378 -25.04 17.24 -1.60
C GLU A 378 -25.54 18.57 -2.23
N ASP A 379 -25.56 18.71 -3.55
CA ASP A 379 -26.05 19.90 -4.27
C ASP A 379 -27.35 19.67 -5.09
N ALA A 380 -28.27 18.84 -4.62
CA ALA A 380 -29.58 18.62 -5.26
C ALA A 380 -30.73 19.16 -4.40
#